data_ff5c9e1824d368458314c583186ed216
#
_entry.id   ff5c9e1824d368458314c583186ed216
#
_cell.length_a   1.000
_cell.length_b   1.000
_cell.length_c   1.000
_cell.angle_alpha   90.00
_cell.angle_beta   90.00
_cell.angle_gamma   90.00
#
_symmetry.space_group_name_H-M   'P 1'
#
loop_
_entity.id
_entity.type
_entity.pdbx_description
1 polymer ?
#
loop_
_entity_poly.entity_id
_entity_poly.type
_entity_poly.pdbx_seq_one_letter_code
_entity_poly.pdbx_strand_id
1 'polypeptide(L)'
;MSKSPAIPFRTARQLATAIRKKKIGCLELLDLYLERIEAYNPGLNAIIAMDADAARKQAKAADKAVKAGKKLGPLHGVPMTIKESFDVTGYPTTWGNPAFRNHKAEENSLVAQRMIDAGVNLFGKTNVPLNLADWQSFNEVYGITNNPWDLSRTPGGSSGGSGVALAAGLTGIEAGSDIGASIRNPAHYCGVYGQIGRAHV
;
A
#
# COMPACT_ATOMS: atom_id res chain seq x y z
N MET A 1 14.87 10.50 25.47
CA MET A 1 13.83 10.90 24.49
C MET A 1 14.00 10.03 23.24
N SER A 2 13.02 9.20 22.90
CA SER A 2 13.08 8.40 21.68
C SER A 2 13.09 9.32 20.46
N LYS A 3 14.10 9.18 19.58
CA LYS A 3 14.13 9.91 18.31
C LYS A 3 12.88 9.52 17.49
N SER A 4 12.20 10.51 16.91
CA SER A 4 11.09 10.23 15.99
C SER A 4 11.57 9.30 14.88
N PRO A 5 10.77 8.29 14.48
CA PRO A 5 11.16 7.38 13.41
C PRO A 5 11.42 8.14 12.09
N ALA A 6 12.26 7.57 11.22
CA ALA A 6 12.46 8.10 9.87
C ALA A 6 11.12 8.23 9.15
N ILE A 7 11.02 9.18 8.22
CA ILE A 7 9.75 9.52 7.54
C ILE A 7 9.02 8.29 6.99
N PRO A 8 9.67 7.35 6.27
CA PRO A 8 8.99 6.18 5.70
C PRO A 8 8.35 5.23 6.73
N PHE A 9 8.79 5.31 7.99
CA PHE A 9 8.29 4.46 9.08
C PHE A 9 7.37 5.20 10.06
N ARG A 10 6.94 6.41 9.72
CA ARG A 10 5.94 7.13 10.51
C ARG A 10 4.56 6.58 10.26
N THR A 11 3.70 6.66 11.28
CA THR A 11 2.29 6.29 11.13
C THR A 11 1.59 7.19 10.11
N ALA A 12 0.57 6.67 9.43
CA ALA A 12 -0.25 7.46 8.49
C ALA A 12 -0.79 8.75 9.12
N ARG A 13 -1.17 8.71 10.41
CA ARG A 13 -1.59 9.90 11.17
C ARG A 13 -0.47 10.93 11.34
N GLN A 14 0.77 10.49 11.59
CA GLN A 14 1.92 11.38 11.68
C GLN A 14 2.25 12.01 10.33
N LEU A 15 2.18 11.22 9.24
CA LEU A 15 2.38 11.71 7.88
C LEU A 15 1.31 12.74 7.48
N ALA A 16 0.03 12.43 7.66
CA ALA A 16 -1.06 13.35 7.39
C ALA A 16 -0.96 14.64 8.22
N THR A 17 -0.52 14.53 9.48
CA THR A 17 -0.28 15.70 10.34
C THR A 17 0.88 16.55 9.84
N ALA A 18 1.97 15.93 9.37
CA ALA A 18 3.13 16.63 8.82
C ALA A 18 2.76 17.41 7.55
N ILE A 19 1.95 16.79 6.66
CA ILE A 19 1.43 17.46 5.46
C ILE A 19 0.56 18.66 5.83
N ARG A 20 -0.45 18.49 6.72
CA ARG A 20 -1.31 19.61 7.17
C ARG A 20 -0.54 20.74 7.81
N LYS A 21 0.53 20.43 8.55
CA LYS A 21 1.42 21.42 9.17
C LYS A 21 2.47 21.97 8.20
N LYS A 22 2.41 21.61 6.92
CA LYS A 22 3.35 22.02 5.85
C LYS A 22 4.82 21.70 6.21
N LYS A 23 5.05 20.63 6.99
CA LYS A 23 6.40 20.13 7.35
C LYS A 23 7.00 19.25 6.26
N ILE A 24 6.17 18.74 5.36
CA ILE A 24 6.55 17.98 4.16
C ILE A 24 5.46 18.18 3.12
N GLY A 25 5.83 18.25 1.84
CA GLY A 25 4.90 18.26 0.72
C GLY A 25 4.38 16.86 0.39
N CYS A 26 3.19 16.79 -0.24
CA CYS A 26 2.63 15.51 -0.69
C CYS A 26 3.50 14.88 -1.77
N LEU A 27 4.02 15.69 -2.72
CA LEU A 27 4.92 15.23 -3.76
C LEU A 27 6.26 14.79 -3.18
N GLU A 28 6.86 15.59 -2.31
CA GLU A 28 8.10 15.25 -1.63
C GLU A 28 7.99 13.92 -0.86
N LEU A 29 6.88 13.74 -0.13
CA LEU A 29 6.64 12.50 0.59
C LEU A 29 6.48 11.30 -0.35
N LEU A 30 5.75 11.46 -1.47
CA LEU A 30 5.61 10.41 -2.47
C LEU A 30 6.96 10.03 -3.08
N ASP A 31 7.76 11.01 -3.49
CA ASP A 31 9.06 10.75 -4.12
C ASP A 31 10.01 10.01 -3.17
N LEU A 32 10.00 10.30 -1.87
CA LEU A 32 10.74 9.50 -0.86
C LEU A 32 10.33 8.02 -0.85
N TYR A 33 9.05 7.72 -1.03
CA TYR A 33 8.59 6.32 -1.15
C TYR A 33 8.98 5.70 -2.49
N LEU A 34 8.87 6.45 -3.60
CA LEU A 34 9.25 5.94 -4.92
C LEU A 34 10.75 5.62 -5.00
N GLU A 35 11.62 6.46 -4.44
CA GLU A 35 13.06 6.18 -4.32
C GLU A 35 13.34 4.89 -3.54
N ARG A 36 12.60 4.67 -2.45
CA ARG A 36 12.73 3.42 -1.67
C ARG A 36 12.21 2.21 -2.44
N ILE A 37 11.13 2.37 -3.19
CA ILE A 37 10.60 1.29 -4.05
C ILE A 37 11.63 0.91 -5.11
N GLU A 38 12.24 1.88 -5.76
CA GLU A 38 13.31 1.63 -6.74
C GLU A 38 14.49 0.86 -6.13
N ALA A 39 14.88 1.22 -4.91
CA ALA A 39 16.02 0.61 -4.22
C ALA A 39 15.74 -0.80 -3.69
N TYR A 40 14.54 -1.06 -3.16
CA TYR A 40 14.30 -2.30 -2.40
C TYR A 40 13.29 -3.26 -3.05
N ASN A 41 12.32 -2.74 -3.81
CA ASN A 41 11.25 -3.59 -4.37
C ASN A 41 11.74 -4.63 -5.37
N PRO A 42 12.82 -4.42 -6.16
CA PRO A 42 13.35 -5.46 -7.04
C PRO A 42 13.74 -6.76 -6.30
N GLY A 43 14.25 -6.66 -5.07
CA GLY A 43 14.56 -7.82 -4.24
C GLY A 43 13.38 -8.38 -3.44
N LEU A 44 12.36 -7.55 -3.21
CA LEU A 44 11.21 -7.88 -2.37
C LEU A 44 9.99 -8.33 -3.17
N ASN A 45 9.79 -7.77 -4.35
CA ASN A 45 8.61 -7.97 -5.19
C ASN A 45 7.27 -7.81 -4.42
N ALA A 46 7.21 -6.76 -3.62
CA ALA A 46 6.03 -6.45 -2.80
C ALA A 46 4.97 -5.67 -3.57
N ILE A 47 5.40 -4.64 -4.31
CA ILE A 47 4.53 -3.80 -5.14
C ILE A 47 4.65 -4.28 -6.59
N ILE A 48 3.52 -4.72 -7.16
CA ILE A 48 3.47 -5.44 -8.45
C ILE A 48 2.77 -4.65 -9.56
N ALA A 49 2.10 -3.58 -9.22
CA ALA A 49 1.51 -2.65 -10.16
C ALA A 49 1.58 -1.23 -9.58
N MET A 50 2.03 -0.27 -10.39
CA MET A 50 2.21 1.11 -9.95
C MET A 50 2.13 2.06 -11.15
N ASP A 51 1.55 3.26 -10.91
CA ASP A 51 1.58 4.39 -11.86
C ASP A 51 2.18 5.60 -11.14
N ALA A 52 3.50 5.74 -11.25
CA ALA A 52 4.24 6.82 -10.59
C ALA A 52 3.88 8.21 -11.15
N ASP A 53 3.57 8.32 -12.44
CA ASP A 53 3.27 9.61 -13.08
C ASP A 53 1.87 10.09 -12.66
N ALA A 54 0.87 9.22 -12.67
CA ALA A 54 -0.45 9.54 -12.15
C ALA A 54 -0.39 9.89 -10.65
N ALA A 55 0.40 9.14 -9.86
CA ALA A 55 0.60 9.40 -8.45
C ALA A 55 1.25 10.77 -8.18
N ARG A 56 2.27 11.16 -8.95
CA ARG A 56 2.90 12.48 -8.86
C ARG A 56 1.92 13.60 -9.24
N LYS A 57 1.08 13.39 -10.25
CA LYS A 57 0.03 14.34 -10.64
C LYS A 57 -0.97 14.55 -9.50
N GLN A 58 -1.41 13.46 -8.85
CA GLN A 58 -2.30 13.52 -7.69
C GLN A 58 -1.63 14.24 -6.51
N ALA A 59 -0.37 13.92 -6.20
CA ALA A 59 0.38 14.55 -5.12
C ALA A 59 0.54 16.06 -5.33
N LYS A 60 0.84 16.51 -6.56
CA LYS A 60 0.88 17.93 -6.91
C LYS A 60 -0.48 18.62 -6.72
N ALA A 61 -1.58 17.94 -7.06
CA ALA A 61 -2.93 18.46 -6.83
C ALA A 61 -3.24 18.56 -5.33
N ALA A 62 -2.83 17.56 -4.54
CA ALA A 62 -2.96 17.56 -3.09
C ALA A 62 -2.17 18.72 -2.45
N ASP A 63 -0.94 19.00 -2.88
CA ASP A 63 -0.16 20.16 -2.43
C ASP A 63 -0.84 21.50 -2.75
N LYS A 64 -1.45 21.62 -3.92
CA LYS A 64 -2.23 22.82 -4.27
C LYS A 64 -3.43 23.00 -3.32
N ALA A 65 -4.11 21.92 -2.94
CA ALA A 65 -5.23 21.99 -2.01
C ALA A 65 -4.79 22.46 -0.61
N VAL A 66 -3.63 21.97 -0.11
CA VAL A 66 -3.03 22.41 1.15
C VAL A 66 -2.68 23.91 1.11
N LYS A 67 -2.06 24.35 0.01
CA LYS A 67 -1.68 25.79 -0.17
C LYS A 67 -2.91 26.69 -0.21
N ALA A 68 -3.97 26.23 -0.86
CA ALA A 68 -5.24 26.97 -0.98
C ALA A 68 -6.11 26.93 0.29
N GLY A 69 -5.70 26.28 1.37
CA GLY A 69 -6.45 26.19 2.62
C GLY A 69 -7.77 25.42 2.50
N LYS A 70 -7.88 24.49 1.53
CA LYS A 70 -9.09 23.68 1.36
C LYS A 70 -9.32 22.77 2.55
N LYS A 71 -10.58 22.35 2.78
CA LYS A 71 -10.90 21.27 3.73
C LYS A 71 -10.23 19.99 3.27
N LEU A 72 -9.39 19.41 4.12
CA LEU A 72 -8.59 18.23 3.81
C LEU A 72 -9.19 16.97 4.46
N GLY A 73 -9.20 15.87 3.73
CA GLY A 73 -9.54 14.56 4.25
C GLY A 73 -8.58 14.08 5.35
N PRO A 74 -8.96 13.09 6.18
CA PRO A 74 -8.16 12.65 7.33
C PRO A 74 -6.77 12.13 6.94
N LEU A 75 -6.61 11.53 5.77
CA LEU A 75 -5.37 10.97 5.23
C LEU A 75 -4.83 11.75 4.02
N HIS A 76 -5.18 13.02 3.89
CA HIS A 76 -4.85 13.84 2.73
C HIS A 76 -3.38 13.77 2.35
N GLY A 77 -3.11 13.34 1.11
CA GLY A 77 -1.80 13.27 0.49
C GLY A 77 -0.89 12.14 1.01
N VAL A 78 -1.36 11.28 1.91
CA VAL A 78 -0.58 10.13 2.39
C VAL A 78 -0.47 9.09 1.26
N PRO A 79 0.75 8.74 0.83
CA PRO A 79 0.95 7.68 -0.17
C PRO A 79 0.47 6.33 0.36
N MET A 80 -0.28 5.60 -0.48
CA MET A 80 -0.88 4.32 -0.15
C MET A 80 -0.75 3.31 -1.28
N THR A 81 -0.43 2.08 -0.94
CA THR A 81 -0.66 0.91 -1.78
C THR A 81 -1.79 0.07 -1.20
N ILE A 82 -2.35 -0.86 -1.99
CA ILE A 82 -3.47 -1.70 -1.57
C ILE A 82 -3.26 -3.13 -2.07
N LYS A 83 -3.75 -4.10 -1.31
CA LYS A 83 -3.73 -5.51 -1.71
C LYS A 83 -4.33 -5.69 -3.12
N GLU A 84 -3.67 -6.49 -3.96
CA GLU A 84 -4.01 -6.62 -5.39
C GLU A 84 -5.44 -7.08 -5.63
N SER A 85 -6.03 -7.81 -4.71
CA SER A 85 -7.40 -8.30 -4.82
C SER A 85 -8.51 -7.26 -4.71
N PHE A 86 -8.20 -6.04 -4.29
CA PHE A 86 -9.19 -4.95 -4.30
C PHE A 86 -9.22 -4.27 -5.67
N ASP A 87 -10.40 -4.11 -6.23
CA ASP A 87 -10.57 -3.34 -7.46
C ASP A 87 -10.20 -1.88 -7.26
N VAL A 88 -9.35 -1.39 -8.17
CA VAL A 88 -8.96 0.01 -8.29
C VAL A 88 -8.99 0.34 -9.78
N THR A 89 -9.78 1.32 -10.17
CA THR A 89 -9.99 1.70 -11.55
C THR A 89 -8.68 1.85 -12.33
N GLY A 90 -8.59 1.14 -13.43
CA GLY A 90 -7.43 1.16 -14.33
C GLY A 90 -6.26 0.26 -13.91
N TYR A 91 -6.25 -0.28 -12.69
CA TYR A 91 -5.25 -1.23 -12.23
C TYR A 91 -5.66 -2.68 -12.50
N PRO A 92 -4.70 -3.61 -12.66
CA PRO A 92 -5.00 -5.03 -12.76
C PRO A 92 -5.62 -5.55 -11.45
N THR A 93 -6.59 -6.47 -11.56
CA THR A 93 -7.13 -7.24 -10.44
C THR A 93 -7.23 -8.68 -10.89
N THR A 94 -6.23 -9.47 -10.56
CA THR A 94 -6.04 -10.82 -11.08
C THR A 94 -6.21 -11.91 -10.02
N TRP A 95 -6.09 -11.55 -8.74
CA TRP A 95 -5.99 -12.48 -7.61
C TRP A 95 -4.84 -13.48 -7.79
N GLY A 96 -3.77 -13.05 -8.50
CA GLY A 96 -2.64 -13.91 -8.86
C GLY A 96 -2.98 -15.04 -9.84
N ASN A 97 -4.18 -15.03 -10.44
CA ASN A 97 -4.67 -16.06 -11.33
C ASN A 97 -4.36 -15.72 -12.80
N PRO A 98 -3.61 -16.56 -13.54
CA PRO A 98 -3.29 -16.34 -14.94
C PRO A 98 -4.50 -16.15 -15.85
N ALA A 99 -5.66 -16.73 -15.52
CA ALA A 99 -6.88 -16.55 -16.28
C ALA A 99 -7.38 -15.10 -16.30
N PHE A 100 -7.02 -14.32 -15.29
CA PHE A 100 -7.38 -12.90 -15.15
C PHE A 100 -6.21 -11.94 -15.44
N ARG A 101 -5.12 -12.42 -16.02
CA ARG A 101 -3.89 -11.62 -16.27
C ARG A 101 -4.14 -10.25 -16.92
N ASN A 102 -5.10 -10.17 -17.81
CA ASN A 102 -5.44 -8.96 -18.57
C ASN A 102 -6.64 -8.20 -18.00
N HIS A 103 -7.22 -8.70 -16.90
CA HIS A 103 -8.37 -8.03 -16.29
C HIS A 103 -7.95 -6.75 -15.59
N LYS A 104 -8.64 -5.66 -15.90
CA LYS A 104 -8.50 -4.36 -15.21
C LYS A 104 -9.86 -3.96 -14.66
N ALA A 105 -9.84 -3.46 -13.44
CA ALA A 105 -11.04 -2.99 -12.79
C ALA A 105 -11.58 -1.71 -13.49
N GLU A 106 -12.88 -1.69 -13.76
CA GLU A 106 -13.59 -0.54 -14.32
C GLU A 106 -14.07 0.41 -13.21
N GLU A 107 -14.33 -0.12 -12.02
CA GLU A 107 -14.79 0.61 -10.85
C GLU A 107 -13.91 0.31 -9.62
N ASN A 108 -13.93 1.23 -8.66
CA ASN A 108 -13.26 1.03 -7.40
C ASN A 108 -14.09 0.13 -6.47
N SER A 109 -13.44 -0.81 -5.80
CA SER A 109 -14.04 -1.47 -4.64
C SER A 109 -14.40 -0.44 -3.57
N LEU A 110 -15.39 -0.76 -2.73
CA LEU A 110 -15.82 0.13 -1.64
C LEU A 110 -14.67 0.54 -0.72
N VAL A 111 -13.74 -0.38 -0.43
CA VAL A 111 -12.57 -0.09 0.42
C VAL A 111 -11.65 0.90 -0.28
N ALA A 112 -11.30 0.67 -1.55
CA ALA A 112 -10.45 1.58 -2.32
C ALA A 112 -11.07 2.98 -2.41
N GLN A 113 -12.38 3.06 -2.72
CA GLN A 113 -13.08 4.35 -2.81
C GLN A 113 -13.08 5.09 -1.47
N ARG A 114 -13.35 4.43 -0.35
CA ARG A 114 -13.31 5.06 0.98
C ARG A 114 -11.93 5.59 1.35
N MET A 115 -10.86 4.90 0.94
CA MET A 115 -9.49 5.38 1.16
C MET A 115 -9.19 6.61 0.29
N ILE A 116 -9.60 6.58 -0.97
CA ILE A 116 -9.48 7.74 -1.88
C ILE A 116 -10.27 8.95 -1.33
N ASP A 117 -11.49 8.74 -0.86
CA ASP A 117 -12.32 9.80 -0.25
C ASP A 117 -11.70 10.35 1.06
N ALA A 118 -10.97 9.51 1.81
CA ALA A 118 -10.17 9.95 2.95
C ALA A 118 -8.96 10.81 2.55
N GLY A 119 -8.64 10.85 1.26
CA GLY A 119 -7.63 11.72 0.66
C GLY A 119 -6.25 11.10 0.47
N VAL A 120 -6.12 9.78 0.54
CA VAL A 120 -4.85 9.12 0.25
C VAL A 120 -4.43 9.33 -1.20
N ASN A 121 -3.13 9.27 -1.46
CA ASN A 121 -2.58 9.13 -2.79
C ASN A 121 -2.36 7.63 -3.04
N LEU A 122 -3.37 6.96 -3.61
CA LEU A 122 -3.31 5.53 -3.93
C LEU A 122 -2.50 5.37 -5.23
N PHE A 123 -1.32 4.75 -5.16
CA PHE A 123 -0.37 4.73 -6.25
C PHE A 123 0.04 3.35 -6.76
N GLY A 124 -0.41 2.27 -6.10
CA GLY A 124 -0.02 0.93 -6.51
C GLY A 124 -0.73 -0.19 -5.77
N LYS A 125 -0.45 -1.41 -6.20
CA LYS A 125 -1.03 -2.64 -5.67
C LYS A 125 0.05 -3.62 -5.24
N THR A 126 -0.22 -4.39 -4.18
CA THR A 126 0.73 -5.29 -3.53
C THR A 126 0.38 -6.76 -3.77
N ASN A 127 1.40 -7.60 -3.89
CA ASN A 127 1.31 -9.00 -4.31
C ASN A 127 0.50 -9.87 -3.35
N VAL A 128 -0.08 -10.94 -3.92
CA VAL A 128 -0.96 -11.92 -3.27
C VAL A 128 -0.62 -13.32 -3.76
N PRO A 129 -1.04 -14.41 -3.07
CA PRO A 129 -1.01 -15.76 -3.65
C PRO A 129 -2.17 -15.97 -4.63
N LEU A 130 -2.06 -17.03 -5.42
CA LEU A 130 -3.12 -17.50 -6.32
C LEU A 130 -4.45 -17.64 -5.58
N ASN A 131 -5.48 -16.95 -6.08
CA ASN A 131 -6.85 -16.92 -5.53
C ASN A 131 -6.92 -16.60 -4.03
N LEU A 132 -5.89 -15.96 -3.47
CA LEU A 132 -5.74 -15.61 -2.04
C LEU A 132 -5.72 -16.84 -1.11
N ALA A 133 -5.47 -18.03 -1.63
CA ALA A 133 -5.68 -19.32 -0.96
C ALA A 133 -4.41 -19.90 -0.32
N ASP A 134 -3.43 -19.05 0.03
CA ASP A 134 -2.21 -19.47 0.68
C ASP A 134 -1.76 -18.49 1.76
N TRP A 135 -0.98 -18.96 2.72
CA TRP A 135 -0.26 -18.15 3.71
C TRP A 135 1.16 -17.79 3.27
N GLN A 136 1.41 -17.82 2.00
CA GLN A 136 2.58 -17.31 1.32
C GLN A 136 2.11 -16.33 0.25
N SER A 137 3.01 -15.57 -0.39
CA SER A 137 2.64 -14.62 -1.44
C SER A 137 3.46 -14.88 -2.69
N PHE A 138 2.96 -15.78 -3.52
CA PHE A 138 3.54 -16.13 -4.81
C PHE A 138 2.44 -16.52 -5.80
N ASN A 139 2.66 -16.26 -7.07
CA ASN A 139 1.77 -16.66 -8.16
C ASN A 139 2.50 -16.58 -9.51
N GLU A 140 1.89 -17.14 -10.55
CA GLU A 140 2.47 -17.17 -11.91
C GLU A 140 2.35 -15.82 -12.66
N VAL A 141 1.52 -14.89 -12.17
CA VAL A 141 1.33 -13.58 -12.80
C VAL A 141 2.44 -12.62 -12.42
N TYR A 142 2.78 -12.58 -11.13
CA TYR A 142 3.66 -11.58 -10.56
C TYR A 142 4.93 -12.14 -9.90
N GLY A 143 5.01 -13.47 -9.72
CA GLY A 143 6.14 -14.11 -9.06
C GLY A 143 6.03 -14.12 -7.53
N ILE A 144 7.17 -14.28 -6.88
CA ILE A 144 7.30 -14.49 -5.42
C ILE A 144 7.60 -13.17 -4.73
N THR A 145 6.93 -12.93 -3.60
CA THR A 145 7.28 -11.86 -2.66
C THR A 145 8.16 -12.43 -1.54
N ASN A 146 9.27 -11.77 -1.26
CA ASN A 146 10.24 -12.17 -0.26
C ASN A 146 10.03 -11.41 1.05
N ASN A 147 10.35 -12.06 2.19
CA ASN A 147 10.31 -11.43 3.49
C ASN A 147 11.43 -10.37 3.61
N PRO A 148 11.14 -9.14 4.08
CA PRO A 148 12.14 -8.07 4.12
C PRO A 148 13.25 -8.28 5.16
N TRP A 149 13.07 -9.19 6.13
CA TRP A 149 14.05 -9.52 7.15
C TRP A 149 14.97 -10.66 6.73
N ASP A 150 14.48 -11.55 5.85
CA ASP A 150 15.24 -12.70 5.31
C ASP A 150 14.62 -13.06 3.96
N LEU A 151 15.30 -12.70 2.87
CA LEU A 151 14.84 -12.90 1.50
C LEU A 151 14.59 -14.38 1.12
N SER A 152 15.10 -15.32 1.90
CA SER A 152 14.86 -16.76 1.70
C SER A 152 13.55 -17.26 2.31
N ARG A 153 12.85 -16.41 3.05
CA ARG A 153 11.61 -16.75 3.78
C ARG A 153 10.37 -16.12 3.16
N THR A 154 9.23 -16.74 3.43
CA THR A 154 7.93 -16.18 3.08
C THR A 154 7.58 -14.98 3.97
N PRO A 155 6.95 -13.94 3.43
CA PRO A 155 6.40 -12.84 4.21
C PRO A 155 5.03 -13.17 4.84
N GLY A 156 4.52 -14.37 4.61
CA GLY A 156 3.14 -14.73 4.90
C GLY A 156 2.18 -14.37 3.76
N GLY A 157 0.89 -14.57 4.00
CA GLY A 157 -0.19 -14.35 3.02
C GLY A 157 -1.57 -14.39 3.68
N SER A 158 -2.59 -14.03 2.92
CA SER A 158 -2.59 -13.64 1.51
C SER A 158 -2.29 -12.15 1.27
N SER A 159 -2.16 -11.30 2.29
CA SER A 159 -1.74 -9.90 2.16
C SER A 159 -0.22 -9.74 2.38
N GLY A 160 0.60 -10.66 1.82
CA GLY A 160 2.04 -10.67 2.09
C GLY A 160 2.76 -9.48 1.49
N GLY A 161 2.44 -9.11 0.24
CA GLY A 161 2.98 -7.89 -0.36
C GLY A 161 2.69 -6.64 0.47
N SER A 162 1.49 -6.55 1.08
CA SER A 162 1.10 -5.45 1.97
C SER A 162 1.97 -5.40 3.23
N GLY A 163 2.19 -6.56 3.87
CA GLY A 163 3.07 -6.66 5.04
C GLY A 163 4.50 -6.24 4.73
N VAL A 164 5.04 -6.71 3.59
CA VAL A 164 6.39 -6.35 3.12
C VAL A 164 6.50 -4.87 2.81
N ALA A 165 5.54 -4.31 2.07
CA ALA A 165 5.56 -2.89 1.70
C ALA A 165 5.59 -1.98 2.94
N LEU A 166 4.83 -2.29 3.99
CA LEU A 166 4.87 -1.58 5.26
C LEU A 166 6.21 -1.77 5.99
N ALA A 167 6.67 -3.01 6.14
CA ALA A 167 7.89 -3.32 6.89
C ALA A 167 9.14 -2.72 6.24
N ALA A 168 9.21 -2.69 4.92
CA ALA A 168 10.30 -2.09 4.17
C ALA A 168 10.16 -0.57 3.99
N GLY A 169 9.06 0.04 4.46
CA GLY A 169 8.79 1.47 4.31
C GLY A 169 8.61 1.89 2.85
N LEU A 170 7.87 1.11 2.07
CA LEU A 170 7.55 1.38 0.66
C LEU A 170 6.18 2.06 0.51
N THR A 171 5.42 2.15 1.57
CA THR A 171 4.09 2.75 1.61
C THR A 171 3.81 3.35 2.98
N GLY A 172 2.95 4.36 3.03
CA GLY A 172 2.57 5.02 4.28
C GLY A 172 1.42 4.34 5.03
N ILE A 173 0.61 3.56 4.31
CA ILE A 173 -0.53 2.80 4.82
C ILE A 173 -0.92 1.74 3.79
N GLU A 174 -1.55 0.67 4.24
CA GLU A 174 -2.03 -0.45 3.43
C GLU A 174 -3.45 -0.87 3.81
N ALA A 175 -4.16 -1.46 2.85
CA ALA A 175 -5.39 -2.18 3.11
C ALA A 175 -5.24 -3.62 2.61
N GLY A 176 -5.40 -4.57 3.53
CA GLY A 176 -5.46 -6.00 3.26
C GLY A 176 -6.85 -6.57 3.49
N SER A 177 -6.99 -7.89 3.35
CA SER A 177 -8.20 -8.62 3.71
C SER A 177 -7.85 -9.88 4.50
N ASP A 178 -8.74 -10.32 5.38
CA ASP A 178 -8.46 -11.44 6.29
C ASP A 178 -9.72 -12.28 6.48
N ILE A 179 -9.73 -13.47 5.90
CA ILE A 179 -10.75 -14.48 6.18
C ILE A 179 -10.19 -15.59 7.09
N GLY A 180 -8.90 -15.94 6.88
CA GLY A 180 -8.20 -16.99 7.61
C GLY A 180 -6.77 -16.58 7.99
N ALA A 181 -6.58 -15.47 8.70
CA ALA A 181 -5.31 -14.87 9.09
C ALA A 181 -4.58 -14.09 7.99
N SER A 182 -5.20 -13.75 6.88
CA SER A 182 -4.54 -13.12 5.73
C SER A 182 -4.05 -11.67 5.94
N ILE A 183 -4.35 -11.02 7.06
CA ILE A 183 -3.70 -9.80 7.55
C ILE A 183 -2.77 -10.15 8.72
N ARG A 184 -3.27 -10.94 9.68
CA ARG A 184 -2.58 -11.28 10.94
C ARG A 184 -1.30 -12.06 10.70
N ASN A 185 -1.32 -13.05 9.81
CA ASN A 185 -0.16 -13.86 9.48
C ASN A 185 0.98 -13.03 8.83
N PRO A 186 0.77 -12.27 7.74
CA PRO A 186 1.85 -11.45 7.19
C PRO A 186 2.26 -10.30 8.13
N ALA A 187 1.36 -9.75 8.92
CA ALA A 187 1.71 -8.74 9.92
C ALA A 187 2.68 -9.31 10.98
N HIS A 188 2.44 -10.54 11.45
CA HIS A 188 3.33 -11.23 12.38
C HIS A 188 4.70 -11.52 11.72
N TYR A 189 4.71 -12.06 10.50
CA TYR A 189 5.95 -12.46 9.81
C TYR A 189 6.82 -11.27 9.40
N CYS A 190 6.20 -10.13 9.08
CA CYS A 190 6.90 -8.91 8.69
C CYS A 190 7.13 -7.93 9.85
N GLY A 191 6.61 -8.20 11.06
CA GLY A 191 6.78 -7.35 12.23
C GLY A 191 6.05 -6.01 12.13
N VAL A 192 4.86 -5.99 11.53
CA VAL A 192 4.01 -4.80 11.40
C VAL A 192 2.68 -4.97 12.12
N TYR A 193 1.97 -3.87 12.37
CA TYR A 193 0.64 -3.93 12.96
C TYR A 193 -0.41 -4.32 11.91
N GLY A 194 -1.10 -5.44 12.16
CA GLY A 194 -2.26 -5.88 11.40
C GLY A 194 -3.53 -5.69 12.21
N GLN A 195 -4.41 -4.81 11.76
CA GLN A 195 -5.71 -4.58 12.40
C GLN A 195 -6.83 -5.10 11.53
N ILE A 196 -7.68 -5.93 12.09
CA ILE A 196 -8.90 -6.39 11.43
C ILE A 196 -10.03 -5.46 11.84
N GLY A 197 -10.64 -4.79 10.85
CA GLY A 197 -11.91 -4.12 11.04
C GLY A 197 -13.03 -5.15 11.23
N ARG A 198 -14.00 -4.85 12.08
CA ARG A 198 -15.19 -5.66 12.25
C ARG A 198 -16.40 -4.92 11.67
N ALA A 199 -17.14 -5.57 10.77
CA ALA A 199 -18.46 -5.12 10.42
C ALA A 199 -19.38 -5.37 11.62
N HIS A 200 -20.02 -4.33 12.12
CA HIS A 200 -21.18 -4.49 12.99
C HIS A 200 -22.38 -4.66 12.07
N VAL A 201 -22.97 -5.84 12.13
CA VAL A 201 -24.26 -6.14 11.53
C VAL A 201 -25.34 -5.81 12.54
#